data_fb4309f726843e6eb166874866630851
#
_entry.id   fb4309f726843e6eb166874866630851
#
_cell.length_a   1.000
_cell.length_b   1.000
_cell.length_c   1.000
_cell.angle_alpha   90.00
_cell.angle_beta   90.00
_cell.angle_gamma   90.00
#
_symmetry.space_group_name_H-M   'P 1'
#
loop_
_entity.id
_entity.type
_entity.pdbx_description
1 polymer ?
#
loop_
_entity_poly.entity_id
_entity_poly.type
_entity_poly.pdbx_seq_one_letter_code
_entity_poly.pdbx_strand_id
1 'polypeptide(L)'
;LQSPRARNPSIGQKIELLDHMEALGIQKVDLGLPGAGPQHREHIDALLSHIVDEGLSIRPGCAVRTLRSDIEPIAELQSKHGIDIQASAFLGTSPIRQYTENWTREKLIATMEDAVTFAVDEGIPVMFVTEDTTRSNPEDVKAIYSRALDLGADRICVCDTCGHVTPEGTERLMRFIQDEVIPD
;
A
#
# COMPACT_ATOMS: atom_id res chain seq x y z
N LEU A 1 2.59 6.95 -12.65
CA LEU A 1 3.49 8.09 -13.00
C LEU A 1 4.97 7.70 -13.09
N GLN A 2 5.28 6.43 -13.36
CA GLN A 2 6.66 5.94 -13.52
C GLN A 2 7.04 5.68 -14.98
N SER A 3 6.36 6.32 -15.94
CA SER A 3 6.79 6.24 -17.32
C SER A 3 8.07 7.06 -17.53
N PRO A 4 9.13 6.49 -18.12
CA PRO A 4 10.37 7.24 -18.41
C PRO A 4 10.19 8.43 -19.35
N ARG A 5 9.03 8.56 -20.00
CA ARG A 5 8.66 9.65 -20.91
C ARG A 5 7.71 10.68 -20.27
N ALA A 6 7.18 10.41 -19.07
CA ALA A 6 6.33 11.35 -18.38
C ALA A 6 7.19 12.43 -17.71
N ARG A 7 6.75 13.69 -17.77
CA ARG A 7 7.35 14.75 -16.95
C ARG A 7 7.05 14.45 -15.49
N ASN A 8 8.08 14.28 -14.68
CA ASN A 8 7.92 14.25 -13.26
C ASN A 8 7.49 15.65 -12.78
N PRO A 9 6.36 15.79 -12.07
CA PRO A 9 5.99 17.08 -11.52
C PRO A 9 7.03 17.55 -10.51
N SER A 10 7.28 18.85 -10.47
CA SER A 10 8.11 19.46 -9.43
C SER A 10 7.47 19.32 -8.06
N ILE A 11 8.23 19.48 -6.98
CA ILE A 11 7.66 19.44 -5.63
C ILE A 11 6.58 20.51 -5.45
N GLY A 12 6.75 21.73 -5.98
CA GLY A 12 5.73 22.77 -5.94
C GLY A 12 4.42 22.36 -6.62
N GLN A 13 4.51 21.68 -7.79
CA GLN A 13 3.32 21.17 -8.47
C GLN A 13 2.63 20.02 -7.70
N LYS A 14 3.38 19.21 -6.96
CA LYS A 14 2.81 18.17 -6.09
C LYS A 14 2.11 18.76 -4.89
N ILE A 15 2.64 19.83 -4.31
CA ILE A 15 2.01 20.58 -3.22
C ILE A 15 0.70 21.20 -3.71
N GLU A 16 0.70 21.92 -4.84
CA GLU A 16 -0.50 22.49 -5.44
C GLU A 16 -1.57 21.42 -5.73
N LEU A 17 -1.16 20.22 -6.22
CA LEU A 17 -2.07 19.12 -6.42
C LEU A 17 -2.67 18.63 -5.09
N LEU A 18 -1.88 18.57 -4.02
CA LEU A 18 -2.34 18.17 -2.69
C LEU A 18 -3.38 19.13 -2.15
N ASP A 19 -3.17 20.45 -2.33
CA ASP A 19 -4.15 21.48 -1.95
C ASP A 19 -5.46 21.33 -2.73
N HIS A 20 -5.38 21.03 -4.01
CA HIS A 20 -6.59 20.74 -4.82
C HIS A 20 -7.30 19.47 -4.35
N MET A 21 -6.56 18.44 -3.97
CA MET A 21 -7.16 17.21 -3.42
C MET A 21 -7.87 17.48 -2.10
N GLU A 22 -7.28 18.26 -1.21
CA GLU A 22 -7.91 18.71 0.04
C GLU A 22 -9.20 19.51 -0.25
N ALA A 23 -9.14 20.49 -1.16
CA ALA A 23 -10.29 21.29 -1.55
C ALA A 23 -11.44 20.46 -2.17
N LEU A 24 -11.14 19.35 -2.82
CA LEU A 24 -12.11 18.39 -3.34
C LEU A 24 -12.66 17.43 -2.28
N GLY A 25 -12.17 17.49 -1.04
CA GLY A 25 -12.58 16.60 0.06
C GLY A 25 -12.03 15.17 -0.07
N ILE A 26 -10.91 14.98 -0.78
CA ILE A 26 -10.23 13.70 -0.85
C ILE A 26 -9.61 13.40 0.53
N GLN A 27 -9.99 12.26 1.10
CA GLN A 27 -9.64 11.91 2.48
C GLN A 27 -8.30 11.23 2.65
N LYS A 28 -7.75 10.65 1.58
CA LYS A 28 -6.49 9.90 1.62
C LYS A 28 -5.69 10.12 0.36
N VAL A 29 -4.37 10.16 0.52
CA VAL A 29 -3.43 10.30 -0.59
C VAL A 29 -2.27 9.33 -0.45
N ASP A 30 -1.85 8.71 -1.54
CA ASP A 30 -0.58 8.01 -1.64
C ASP A 30 0.49 9.00 -2.11
N LEU A 31 1.45 9.28 -1.24
CA LEU A 31 2.53 10.26 -1.49
C LEU A 31 3.66 9.67 -2.35
N GLY A 32 3.70 8.35 -2.49
CA GLY A 32 4.68 7.63 -3.30
C GLY A 32 5.38 6.50 -2.56
N LEU A 33 6.52 6.06 -3.12
CA LEU A 33 7.33 4.94 -2.63
C LEU A 33 8.64 5.48 -2.04
N PRO A 34 8.79 5.60 -0.71
CA PRO A 34 10.02 6.13 -0.10
C PRO A 34 11.24 5.26 -0.38
N GLY A 35 11.06 3.94 -0.53
CA GLY A 35 12.10 2.99 -0.91
C GLY A 35 12.60 3.12 -2.35
N ALA A 36 11.99 3.96 -3.20
CA ALA A 36 12.42 4.16 -4.60
C ALA A 36 13.68 5.04 -4.72
N GLY A 37 14.14 5.66 -3.65
CA GLY A 37 15.38 6.40 -3.60
C GLY A 37 15.30 7.76 -2.87
N PRO A 38 16.45 8.42 -2.65
CA PRO A 38 16.52 9.63 -1.83
C PRO A 38 15.60 10.77 -2.29
N GLN A 39 15.53 11.04 -3.59
CA GLN A 39 14.67 12.11 -4.12
C GLN A 39 13.19 11.86 -3.84
N HIS A 40 12.73 10.59 -3.89
CA HIS A 40 11.35 10.24 -3.55
C HIS A 40 11.06 10.52 -2.08
N ARG A 41 12.00 10.16 -1.22
CA ARG A 41 11.91 10.40 0.22
C ARG A 41 11.89 11.91 0.55
N GLU A 42 12.75 12.71 -0.09
CA GLU A 42 12.76 14.17 0.04
C GLU A 42 11.41 14.81 -0.36
N HIS A 43 10.82 14.34 -1.46
CA HIS A 43 9.51 14.82 -1.89
C HIS A 43 8.40 14.43 -0.92
N ILE A 44 8.40 13.20 -0.40
CA ILE A 44 7.43 12.74 0.60
C ILE A 44 7.58 13.57 1.88
N ASP A 45 8.79 13.79 2.33
CA ASP A 45 9.10 14.61 3.51
C ASP A 45 8.56 16.03 3.37
N ALA A 46 8.75 16.67 2.23
CA ALA A 46 8.22 18.00 1.94
C ALA A 46 6.68 18.05 1.88
N LEU A 47 6.04 17.01 1.33
CA LEU A 47 4.58 16.92 1.29
C LEU A 47 4.01 16.70 2.70
N LEU A 48 4.66 15.91 3.54
CA LEU A 48 4.27 15.72 4.93
C LEU A 48 4.42 17.01 5.74
N SER A 49 5.53 17.76 5.54
CA SER A 49 5.68 19.08 6.14
C SER A 49 4.51 19.99 5.78
N HIS A 50 4.13 20.06 4.50
CA HIS A 50 3.02 20.87 4.04
C HIS A 50 1.68 20.45 4.68
N ILE A 51 1.40 19.14 4.77
CA ILE A 51 0.19 18.62 5.44
C ILE A 51 0.13 19.11 6.88
N VAL A 52 1.24 19.04 7.61
CA VAL A 52 1.31 19.44 9.02
C VAL A 52 1.23 20.96 9.19
N ASP A 53 2.01 21.72 8.42
CA ASP A 53 2.13 23.18 8.54
C ASP A 53 0.83 23.90 8.17
N GLU A 54 0.11 23.41 7.15
CA GLU A 54 -1.17 23.96 6.71
C GLU A 54 -2.38 23.32 7.43
N GLY A 55 -2.16 22.29 8.25
CA GLY A 55 -3.22 21.61 8.99
C GLY A 55 -4.25 20.92 8.09
N LEU A 56 -3.79 20.32 6.98
CA LEU A 56 -4.67 19.62 6.05
C LEU A 56 -5.32 18.40 6.70
N SER A 57 -6.57 18.10 6.31
CA SER A 57 -7.32 16.95 6.83
C SER A 57 -7.01 15.64 6.11
N ILE A 58 -6.35 15.71 4.95
CA ILE A 58 -6.01 14.58 4.11
C ILE A 58 -5.00 13.65 4.81
N ARG A 59 -5.32 12.37 4.87
CA ARG A 59 -4.48 11.37 5.54
C ARG A 59 -3.42 10.81 4.58
N PRO A 60 -2.13 10.93 4.90
CA PRO A 60 -1.06 10.44 4.05
C PRO A 60 -0.89 8.92 4.15
N GLY A 61 -0.47 8.32 3.05
CA GLY A 61 0.03 6.96 2.96
C GLY A 61 1.18 6.87 1.97
N CYS A 62 1.90 5.76 2.03
CA CYS A 62 2.98 5.45 1.11
C CYS A 62 2.89 4.00 0.65
N ALA A 63 3.15 3.77 -0.65
CA ALA A 63 3.37 2.42 -1.14
C ALA A 63 4.72 1.89 -0.64
N VAL A 64 4.75 0.63 -0.20
CA VAL A 64 5.97 -0.06 0.21
C VAL A 64 5.98 -1.49 -0.29
N ARG A 65 7.13 -1.97 -0.73
CA ARG A 65 7.32 -3.42 -0.91
C ARG A 65 7.32 -4.07 0.47
N THR A 66 7.02 -5.36 0.52
CA THR A 66 7.09 -6.16 1.75
C THR A 66 8.54 -6.44 2.16
N LEU A 67 9.29 -5.35 2.40
CA LEU A 67 10.69 -5.32 2.83
C LEU A 67 10.84 -4.32 3.97
N ARG A 68 11.53 -4.70 5.05
CA ARG A 68 11.79 -3.80 6.19
C ARG A 68 12.45 -2.50 5.74
N SER A 69 13.43 -2.57 4.85
CA SER A 69 14.13 -1.39 4.30
C SER A 69 13.22 -0.38 3.57
N ASP A 70 12.04 -0.80 3.11
CA ASP A 70 11.05 0.11 2.51
C ASP A 70 10.10 0.68 3.58
N ILE A 71 9.91 -0.03 4.69
CA ILE A 71 9.00 0.35 5.79
C ILE A 71 9.71 1.26 6.80
N GLU A 72 10.98 1.01 7.14
CA GLU A 72 11.78 1.83 8.05
C GLU A 72 11.70 3.33 7.77
N PRO A 73 11.80 3.80 6.50
CA PRO A 73 11.65 5.23 6.19
C PRO A 73 10.29 5.82 6.57
N ILE A 74 9.21 5.00 6.60
CA ILE A 74 7.89 5.47 7.06
C ILE A 74 7.92 5.72 8.57
N ALA A 75 8.48 4.80 9.36
CA ALA A 75 8.63 4.98 10.81
C ALA A 75 9.39 6.27 11.15
N GLU A 76 10.51 6.53 10.43
CA GLU A 76 11.30 7.74 10.62
C GLU A 76 10.51 9.02 10.25
N LEU A 77 9.77 9.01 9.13
CA LEU A 77 8.95 10.14 8.69
C LEU A 77 7.76 10.36 9.64
N GLN A 78 7.09 9.30 10.09
CA GLN A 78 6.02 9.36 11.07
C GLN A 78 6.49 9.99 12.38
N SER A 79 7.63 9.53 12.89
CA SER A 79 8.25 10.09 14.09
C SER A 79 8.65 11.57 13.91
N LYS A 80 9.17 11.93 12.74
CA LYS A 80 9.62 13.30 12.43
C LYS A 80 8.46 14.29 12.39
N HIS A 81 7.34 13.91 11.74
CA HIS A 81 6.20 14.80 11.49
C HIS A 81 5.10 14.68 12.54
N GLY A 82 5.13 13.64 13.40
CA GLY A 82 4.14 13.43 14.46
C GLY A 82 2.73 13.09 13.94
N ILE A 83 2.62 12.49 12.75
CA ILE A 83 1.36 12.07 12.13
C ILE A 83 1.44 10.64 11.64
N ASP A 84 0.30 9.94 11.65
CA ASP A 84 0.21 8.58 11.11
C ASP A 84 0.37 8.59 9.59
N ILE A 85 1.21 7.68 9.08
CA ILE A 85 1.43 7.46 7.65
C ILE A 85 1.08 6.02 7.33
N GLN A 86 0.01 5.77 6.57
CA GLN A 86 -0.38 4.41 6.23
C GLN A 86 0.63 3.75 5.29
N ALA A 87 1.14 2.59 5.68
CA ALA A 87 1.94 1.74 4.79
C ALA A 87 1.00 0.89 3.91
N SER A 88 1.02 1.12 2.60
CA SER A 88 0.37 0.25 1.61
C SER A 88 1.36 -0.83 1.19
N ALA A 89 1.46 -1.89 2.00
CA ALA A 89 2.44 -2.96 1.81
C ALA A 89 1.95 -3.93 0.74
N PHE A 90 2.63 -3.96 -0.41
CA PHE A 90 2.19 -4.76 -1.55
C PHE A 90 3.06 -5.98 -1.83
N LEU A 91 2.39 -7.07 -2.27
CA LEU A 91 3.01 -8.33 -2.66
C LEU A 91 2.23 -8.95 -3.82
N GLY A 92 2.92 -9.40 -4.87
CA GLY A 92 2.29 -10.08 -6.00
C GLY A 92 1.94 -11.53 -5.67
N THR A 93 0.67 -11.91 -5.83
CA THR A 93 0.17 -13.25 -5.45
C THR A 93 -0.28 -14.11 -6.64
N SER A 94 -0.29 -13.56 -7.86
CA SER A 94 -0.71 -14.31 -9.04
C SER A 94 0.26 -15.46 -9.39
N PRO A 95 -0.22 -16.56 -10.00
CA PRO A 95 0.61 -17.70 -10.39
C PRO A 95 1.78 -17.31 -11.31
N ILE A 96 1.56 -16.33 -12.20
CA ILE A 96 2.63 -15.84 -13.08
C ILE A 96 3.73 -15.14 -12.29
N ARG A 97 3.37 -14.40 -11.24
CA ARG A 97 4.33 -13.74 -10.36
C ARG A 97 5.11 -14.77 -9.54
N GLN A 98 4.41 -15.73 -8.96
CA GLN A 98 5.03 -16.85 -8.23
C GLN A 98 6.01 -17.62 -9.11
N TYR A 99 5.63 -17.93 -10.35
CA TYR A 99 6.50 -18.62 -11.30
C TYR A 99 7.75 -17.78 -11.66
N THR A 100 7.57 -16.51 -11.97
CA THR A 100 8.66 -15.63 -12.41
C THR A 100 9.70 -15.39 -11.30
N GLU A 101 9.23 -15.23 -10.06
CA GLU A 101 10.08 -14.97 -8.90
C GLU A 101 10.51 -16.26 -8.17
N ASN A 102 10.06 -17.43 -8.66
CA ASN A 102 10.26 -18.71 -7.99
C ASN A 102 9.80 -18.70 -6.53
N TRP A 103 8.61 -18.12 -6.28
CA TRP A 103 8.03 -18.04 -4.95
C TRP A 103 7.01 -19.15 -4.72
N THR A 104 7.05 -19.73 -3.52
CA THR A 104 6.01 -20.64 -3.02
C THR A 104 5.01 -19.88 -2.15
N ARG A 105 3.86 -20.50 -1.85
CA ARG A 105 2.88 -19.96 -0.90
C ARG A 105 3.53 -19.65 0.46
N GLU A 106 4.33 -20.56 0.97
CA GLU A 106 5.04 -20.40 2.25
C GLU A 106 5.97 -19.20 2.23
N LYS A 107 6.66 -18.96 1.12
CA LYS A 107 7.52 -17.79 0.94
C LYS A 107 6.72 -16.50 0.90
N LEU A 108 5.56 -16.49 0.21
CA LEU A 108 4.66 -15.33 0.18
C LEU A 108 4.17 -14.97 1.60
N ILE A 109 3.69 -15.98 2.34
CA ILE A 109 3.19 -15.79 3.71
C ILE A 109 4.32 -15.29 4.61
N ALA A 110 5.48 -15.93 4.61
CA ALA A 110 6.62 -15.51 5.44
C ALA A 110 7.09 -14.08 5.13
N THR A 111 7.09 -13.69 3.84
CA THR A 111 7.47 -12.34 3.42
C THR A 111 6.46 -11.30 3.90
N MET A 112 5.17 -11.61 3.80
CA MET A 112 4.10 -10.76 4.32
C MET A 112 4.16 -10.67 5.85
N GLU A 113 4.31 -11.79 6.55
CA GLU A 113 4.39 -11.82 8.03
C GLU A 113 5.52 -10.94 8.55
N ASP A 114 6.72 -11.05 7.99
CA ASP A 114 7.88 -10.25 8.41
C ASP A 114 7.60 -8.75 8.23
N ALA A 115 7.03 -8.35 7.08
CA ALA A 115 6.76 -6.95 6.77
C ALA A 115 5.61 -6.36 7.60
N VAL A 116 4.48 -7.09 7.73
CA VAL A 116 3.31 -6.62 8.46
C VAL A 116 3.62 -6.54 9.95
N THR A 117 4.23 -7.59 10.53
CA THR A 117 4.62 -7.59 11.95
C THR A 117 5.55 -6.41 12.24
N PHE A 118 6.58 -6.20 11.43
CA PHE A 118 7.50 -5.09 11.62
C PHE A 118 6.77 -3.74 11.57
N ALA A 119 5.88 -3.51 10.59
CA ALA A 119 5.15 -2.25 10.49
C ALA A 119 4.23 -2.02 11.70
N VAL A 120 3.51 -3.06 12.15
CA VAL A 120 2.61 -2.99 13.32
C VAL A 120 3.40 -2.74 14.60
N ASP A 121 4.55 -3.39 14.79
CA ASP A 121 5.43 -3.19 15.95
C ASP A 121 5.99 -1.76 16.03
N GLU A 122 6.21 -1.12 14.86
CA GLU A 122 6.61 0.29 14.75
C GLU A 122 5.42 1.28 14.86
N GLY A 123 4.21 0.78 15.10
CA GLY A 123 2.99 1.60 15.23
C GLY A 123 2.53 2.21 13.90
N ILE A 124 2.90 1.64 12.77
CA ILE A 124 2.51 2.11 11.44
C ILE A 124 1.18 1.46 11.05
N PRO A 125 0.12 2.24 10.69
CA PRO A 125 -1.11 1.70 10.13
C PRO A 125 -0.84 0.95 8.82
N VAL A 126 -1.32 -0.29 8.69
CA VAL A 126 -1.02 -1.15 7.52
C VAL A 126 -2.26 -1.39 6.67
N MET A 127 -2.17 -1.06 5.38
CA MET A 127 -3.04 -1.62 4.36
C MET A 127 -2.25 -2.69 3.59
N PHE A 128 -2.65 -3.95 3.73
CA PHE A 128 -2.00 -5.02 2.98
C PHE A 128 -2.63 -5.17 1.59
N VAL A 129 -1.80 -5.17 0.55
CA VAL A 129 -2.21 -5.12 -0.85
C VAL A 129 -1.70 -6.37 -1.58
N THR A 130 -2.60 -7.15 -2.19
CA THR A 130 -2.16 -8.19 -3.12
C THR A 130 -2.21 -7.65 -4.55
N GLU A 131 -1.03 -7.49 -5.16
CA GLU A 131 -0.94 -7.18 -6.58
C GLU A 131 -1.52 -8.33 -7.39
N ASP A 132 -2.38 -8.01 -8.37
CA ASP A 132 -2.98 -8.98 -9.28
C ASP A 132 -3.90 -10.02 -8.60
N THR A 133 -4.68 -9.56 -7.63
CA THR A 133 -5.59 -10.39 -6.84
C THR A 133 -6.57 -11.15 -7.74
N THR A 134 -7.10 -10.49 -8.78
CA THR A 134 -8.14 -11.03 -9.67
C THR A 134 -7.67 -12.26 -10.47
N ARG A 135 -6.36 -12.50 -10.57
CA ARG A 135 -5.77 -13.68 -11.22
C ARG A 135 -5.07 -14.62 -10.23
N SER A 136 -5.15 -14.34 -8.95
CA SER A 136 -4.54 -15.16 -7.91
C SER A 136 -5.39 -16.37 -7.56
N ASN A 137 -4.76 -17.41 -7.02
CA ASN A 137 -5.50 -18.57 -6.50
C ASN A 137 -6.31 -18.15 -5.27
N PRO A 138 -7.63 -18.43 -5.20
CA PRO A 138 -8.46 -18.05 -4.06
C PRO A 138 -7.95 -18.54 -2.70
N GLU A 139 -7.37 -19.74 -2.64
CA GLU A 139 -6.79 -20.27 -1.39
C GLU A 139 -5.55 -19.48 -0.94
N ASP A 140 -4.72 -18.99 -1.89
CA ASP A 140 -3.57 -18.15 -1.57
C ASP A 140 -4.05 -16.78 -1.09
N VAL A 141 -5.06 -16.21 -1.75
CA VAL A 141 -5.69 -14.93 -1.36
C VAL A 141 -6.26 -15.03 0.06
N LYS A 142 -7.04 -16.10 0.34
CA LYS A 142 -7.61 -16.33 1.68
C LYS A 142 -6.51 -16.44 2.73
N ALA A 143 -5.53 -17.32 2.52
CA ALA A 143 -4.47 -17.57 3.49
C ALA A 143 -3.68 -16.30 3.82
N ILE A 144 -3.31 -15.52 2.79
CA ILE A 144 -2.45 -14.35 2.99
C ILE A 144 -3.19 -13.17 3.60
N TYR A 145 -4.43 -12.90 3.17
CA TYR A 145 -5.23 -11.79 3.73
C TYR A 145 -5.69 -12.07 5.16
N SER A 146 -6.23 -13.28 5.44
CA SER A 146 -6.63 -13.62 6.81
C SER A 146 -5.43 -13.51 7.74
N ARG A 147 -4.27 -13.99 7.32
CA ARG A 147 -3.06 -13.89 8.14
C ARG A 147 -2.57 -12.45 8.32
N ALA A 148 -2.68 -11.59 7.30
CA ALA A 148 -2.33 -10.18 7.43
C ALA A 148 -3.23 -9.45 8.43
N LEU A 149 -4.56 -9.73 8.41
CA LEU A 149 -5.52 -9.21 9.38
C LEU A 149 -5.23 -9.71 10.81
N ASP A 150 -4.93 -10.99 10.98
CA ASP A 150 -4.55 -11.59 12.27
C ASP A 150 -3.30 -10.94 12.88
N LEU A 151 -2.39 -10.46 12.04
CA LEU A 151 -1.17 -9.75 12.45
C LEU A 151 -1.39 -8.26 12.75
N GLY A 152 -2.59 -7.75 12.53
CA GLY A 152 -2.96 -6.37 12.86
C GLY A 152 -2.97 -5.41 11.67
N ALA A 153 -3.02 -5.90 10.42
CA ALA A 153 -3.29 -5.01 9.30
C ALA A 153 -4.70 -4.41 9.43
N ASP A 154 -4.81 -3.09 9.31
CA ASP A 154 -6.09 -2.36 9.43
C ASP A 154 -7.00 -2.58 8.24
N ARG A 155 -6.42 -2.91 7.09
CA ARG A 155 -7.10 -3.00 5.80
C ARG A 155 -6.44 -4.00 4.88
N ILE A 156 -7.25 -4.51 3.97
CA ILE A 156 -6.79 -5.22 2.79
C ILE A 156 -7.21 -4.46 1.52
N CYS A 157 -6.42 -4.58 0.46
CA CYS A 157 -6.70 -3.97 -0.82
C CYS A 157 -6.67 -5.02 -1.93
N VAL A 158 -7.79 -5.18 -2.61
CA VAL A 158 -7.98 -6.10 -3.74
C VAL A 158 -7.68 -5.38 -5.04
N CYS A 159 -6.74 -5.88 -5.85
CA CYS A 159 -6.29 -5.23 -7.06
C CYS A 159 -6.66 -6.01 -8.33
N ASP A 160 -7.33 -5.32 -9.26
CA ASP A 160 -7.44 -5.75 -10.65
C ASP A 160 -6.34 -5.09 -11.49
N THR A 161 -5.10 -5.50 -11.24
CA THR A 161 -3.89 -4.89 -11.82
C THR A 161 -3.88 -4.90 -13.34
N CYS A 162 -4.47 -5.93 -13.96
CA CYS A 162 -4.55 -6.05 -15.42
C CYS A 162 -5.85 -5.49 -16.03
N GLY A 163 -6.80 -5.07 -15.21
CA GLY A 163 -8.05 -4.48 -15.67
C GLY A 163 -8.90 -5.45 -16.51
N HIS A 164 -9.03 -6.72 -16.07
CA HIS A 164 -9.72 -7.74 -16.86
C HIS A 164 -10.94 -8.35 -16.18
N VAL A 165 -11.20 -8.03 -14.92
CA VAL A 165 -12.32 -8.58 -14.18
C VAL A 165 -13.65 -8.01 -14.70
N THR A 166 -14.65 -8.89 -14.87
CA THR A 166 -16.01 -8.47 -15.22
C THR A 166 -16.79 -8.00 -13.99
N PRO A 167 -17.91 -7.25 -14.16
CA PRO A 167 -18.77 -6.88 -13.02
C PRO A 167 -19.19 -8.08 -12.18
N GLU A 168 -19.60 -9.18 -12.80
CA GLU A 168 -19.99 -10.42 -12.09
C GLU A 168 -18.79 -11.08 -11.41
N GLY A 169 -17.61 -10.99 -12.02
CA GLY A 169 -16.34 -11.45 -11.42
C GLY A 169 -15.99 -10.65 -10.17
N THR A 170 -16.17 -9.33 -10.23
CA THR A 170 -15.97 -8.43 -9.08
C THR A 170 -16.93 -8.78 -7.95
N GLU A 171 -18.23 -8.96 -8.25
CA GLU A 171 -19.22 -9.32 -7.23
C GLU A 171 -18.86 -10.64 -6.53
N ARG A 172 -18.47 -11.67 -7.28
CA ARG A 172 -18.06 -12.97 -6.72
C ARG A 172 -16.79 -12.84 -5.87
N LEU A 173 -15.82 -12.08 -6.34
CA LEU A 173 -14.57 -11.86 -5.58
C LEU A 173 -14.86 -11.13 -4.27
N MET A 174 -15.68 -10.07 -4.30
CA MET A 174 -16.04 -9.32 -3.09
C MET A 174 -16.85 -10.17 -2.09
N ARG A 175 -17.77 -11.01 -2.57
CA ARG A 175 -18.47 -12.00 -1.71
C ARG A 175 -17.48 -12.97 -1.08
N PHE A 176 -16.58 -13.55 -1.88
CA PHE A 176 -15.54 -14.42 -1.35
C PHE A 176 -14.69 -13.75 -0.26
N ILE A 177 -14.29 -12.49 -0.47
CA ILE A 177 -13.54 -11.74 0.55
C ILE A 177 -14.35 -11.54 1.82
N GLN A 178 -15.64 -11.18 1.71
CA GLN A 178 -16.53 -10.98 2.85
C GLN A 178 -16.80 -12.28 3.61
N ASP A 179 -17.08 -13.36 2.90
CA ASP A 179 -17.54 -14.60 3.51
C ASP A 179 -16.39 -15.48 4.03
N GLU A 180 -15.20 -15.38 3.41
CA GLU A 180 -14.11 -16.33 3.64
C GLU A 180 -12.84 -15.70 4.21
N VAL A 181 -12.68 -14.38 4.13
CA VAL A 181 -11.44 -13.69 4.52
C VAL A 181 -11.64 -12.77 5.72
N ILE A 182 -12.70 -11.95 5.68
CA ILE A 182 -12.96 -10.98 6.75
C ILE A 182 -13.65 -11.72 7.90
N PRO A 183 -13.10 -11.68 9.12
CA PRO A 183 -13.75 -12.30 10.28
C PRO A 183 -15.05 -11.57 10.61
N ASP A 184 -16.03 -12.33 11.20
CA ASP A 184 -17.31 -11.80 11.69
C ASP A 184 -17.13 -10.75 12.80
#